data_b77f9e2a3d863901545cf3b87802441a
#
_entry.id   b77f9e2a3d863901545cf3b87802441a
#
_cell.length_a   1.000
_cell.length_b   1.000
_cell.length_c   1.000
_cell.angle_alpha   90.00
_cell.angle_beta   90.00
_cell.angle_gamma   90.00
#
_symmetry.space_group_name_H-M   'P 1'
#
loop_
_entity.id
_entity.type
_entity.pdbx_description
1 polymer ?
#
loop_
_entity_poly.entity_id
_entity_poly.type
_entity_poly.pdbx_seq_one_letter_code
_entity_poly.pdbx_strand_id
1 'polypeptide(L)'
;MSNSSSRREFIKKVSLATTAIGLGNAVQAQEQPPKDASGKVIPGFEKNETDPNASKNWEPFSDRKIRVGIAGFGFCQFGAQFGFQNHPNVEVVAVTDLIPSRCXALAKACGCKQTYDSCEEMIKDDRIEAVFVATDAPSHARLSIAALXHGKHVASAVPAVYGSLEDADRLFEAVKKTGLKYMLFETSYFHENLYAWHQQYKAGLLGKIIFSEGEYYHYFGTPIGAYNPKTRRVDVNGWRKGLPPQFYPTHSNAYYIGVTGGSFTEVSCMGNLSSVPHLQAKNNDYGNPFGSEIALFRTSEGGMSRMAVCWDMPSAHGEKGRVYGEKNEKGNIDTRXPPLPPGVSAGGHGGSHGQLSSEFVDAILRDRKPWIDVAQALNMTVSGIVAHYSAMNDGELLKIPQYKL
;
A
#
# COMPACT_ATOMS: atom_id res chain seq x y z
N MET A 1 -37.53 -25.58 12.29
CA MET A 1 -37.67 -25.08 10.91
C MET A 1 -36.87 -23.79 10.84
N SER A 2 -35.65 -23.87 10.39
CA SER A 2 -34.68 -22.76 10.45
C SER A 2 -34.68 -21.94 9.16
N ASN A 3 -34.64 -20.68 9.31
CA ASN A 3 -34.63 -19.62 8.32
C ASN A 3 -33.58 -19.79 7.23
N SER A 4 -33.97 -20.39 6.11
CA SER A 4 -33.12 -20.45 4.92
C SER A 4 -33.26 -19.21 4.01
N SER A 5 -34.17 -18.29 4.37
CA SER A 5 -34.41 -17.08 3.56
C SER A 5 -33.37 -15.98 3.76
N SER A 6 -32.73 -15.96 4.92
CA SER A 6 -31.82 -14.87 5.32
C SER A 6 -30.49 -14.89 4.52
N ARG A 7 -29.95 -16.07 4.20
CA ARG A 7 -28.70 -16.21 3.44
C ARG A 7 -28.83 -15.83 1.97
N ARG A 8 -29.96 -16.17 1.35
CA ARG A 8 -30.19 -15.83 -0.07
C ARG A 8 -30.47 -14.33 -0.26
N GLU A 9 -31.14 -13.70 0.68
CA GLU A 9 -31.36 -12.25 0.65
C GLU A 9 -30.09 -11.46 0.91
N PHE A 10 -29.23 -11.96 1.82
CA PHE A 10 -27.94 -11.37 2.10
C PHE A 10 -27.03 -11.42 0.85
N ILE A 11 -26.99 -12.56 0.19
CA ILE A 11 -26.20 -12.75 -1.04
C ILE A 11 -26.73 -11.85 -2.16
N LYS A 12 -28.06 -11.70 -2.28
CA LYS A 12 -28.65 -10.81 -3.28
C LYS A 12 -28.36 -9.33 -2.97
N LYS A 13 -28.37 -8.94 -1.69
CA LYS A 13 -28.05 -7.56 -1.31
C LYS A 13 -26.57 -7.23 -1.49
N VAL A 14 -25.69 -8.18 -1.24
CA VAL A 14 -24.24 -8.00 -1.47
C VAL A 14 -23.94 -7.99 -2.98
N SER A 15 -24.61 -8.83 -3.77
CA SER A 15 -24.45 -8.85 -5.23
C SER A 15 -25.03 -7.59 -5.88
N LEU A 16 -26.14 -7.05 -5.35
CA LEU A 16 -26.72 -5.81 -5.84
C LEU A 16 -25.88 -4.59 -5.48
N ALA A 17 -25.24 -4.59 -4.31
CA ALA A 17 -24.33 -3.50 -3.92
C ALA A 17 -23.08 -3.48 -4.81
N THR A 18 -22.60 -4.66 -5.22
CA THR A 18 -21.44 -4.74 -6.12
C THR A 18 -21.78 -4.37 -7.57
N THR A 19 -23.02 -4.61 -8.01
CA THR A 19 -23.43 -4.29 -9.38
C THR A 19 -23.88 -2.84 -9.54
N ALA A 20 -24.44 -2.24 -8.49
CA ALA A 20 -24.89 -0.85 -8.52
C ALA A 20 -23.73 0.17 -8.49
N ILE A 21 -22.56 -0.26 -7.99
CA ILE A 21 -21.36 0.59 -7.97
C ILE A 21 -20.76 0.72 -9.39
N GLY A 22 -21.15 -0.17 -10.32
CA GLY A 22 -20.51 -0.25 -11.65
C GLY A 22 -21.00 0.71 -12.72
N LEU A 23 -22.15 1.35 -12.60
CA LEU A 23 -22.75 1.96 -13.79
C LEU A 23 -23.36 3.37 -13.63
N GLY A 24 -23.39 3.96 -12.44
CA GLY A 24 -24.08 5.24 -12.34
C GLY A 24 -23.48 6.31 -11.44
N ASN A 25 -22.46 5.98 -10.67
CA ASN A 25 -22.09 6.84 -9.54
C ASN A 25 -20.60 7.14 -9.43
N ALA A 26 -19.90 7.28 -10.54
CA ALA A 26 -18.47 7.63 -10.50
C ALA A 26 -18.22 8.99 -9.80
N VAL A 27 -19.22 9.88 -9.83
CA VAL A 27 -19.13 11.18 -9.17
C VAL A 27 -19.50 11.08 -7.69
N GLN A 28 -20.45 10.20 -7.36
CA GLN A 28 -20.90 10.02 -5.97
C GLN A 28 -20.00 9.08 -5.17
N ALA A 29 -19.22 8.24 -5.84
CA ALA A 29 -18.29 7.32 -5.15
C ALA A 29 -17.17 8.10 -4.42
N GLN A 30 -16.88 9.33 -4.86
CA GLN A 30 -15.97 10.23 -4.14
C GLN A 30 -16.59 10.87 -2.91
N GLU A 31 -17.93 10.90 -2.85
CA GLU A 31 -18.63 11.56 -1.75
C GLU A 31 -18.91 10.65 -0.56
N GLN A 32 -18.95 9.34 -0.80
CA GLN A 32 -19.22 8.39 0.28
C GLN A 32 -18.22 7.23 0.27
N PRO A 33 -17.45 7.09 1.33
CA PRO A 33 -16.49 5.98 1.41
C PRO A 33 -17.21 4.62 1.47
N PRO A 34 -16.58 3.56 0.96
CA PRO A 34 -17.19 2.23 1.00
C PRO A 34 -17.41 1.76 2.45
N LYS A 35 -18.52 1.08 2.65
CA LYS A 35 -18.94 0.62 3.97
C LYS A 35 -19.11 -0.91 3.98
N ASP A 36 -18.87 -1.51 5.15
CA ASP A 36 -19.10 -2.93 5.37
C ASP A 36 -20.60 -3.22 5.54
N ALA A 37 -20.92 -4.49 5.78
CA ALA A 37 -22.30 -4.94 5.92
C ALA A 37 -23.02 -4.33 7.16
N SER A 38 -22.28 -3.80 8.12
CA SER A 38 -22.84 -3.10 9.28
C SER A 38 -23.03 -1.61 9.05
N GLY A 39 -22.63 -1.10 7.87
CA GLY A 39 -22.70 0.31 7.54
C GLY A 39 -21.51 1.13 7.99
N LYS A 40 -20.48 0.49 8.55
CA LYS A 40 -19.28 1.15 9.02
C LYS A 40 -18.29 1.32 7.86
N VAL A 41 -17.63 2.46 7.80
CA VAL A 41 -16.61 2.72 6.78
C VAL A 41 -15.49 1.67 6.90
N ILE A 42 -15.13 1.09 5.77
CA ILE A 42 -14.03 0.11 5.73
C ILE A 42 -12.73 0.83 6.09
N PRO A 43 -11.93 0.28 7.01
CA PRO A 43 -10.66 0.92 7.40
C PRO A 43 -9.77 1.26 6.19
N GLY A 44 -9.19 2.43 6.20
CA GLY A 44 -8.39 2.95 5.10
C GLY A 44 -9.18 3.79 4.10
N PHE A 45 -10.53 3.76 4.17
CA PHE A 45 -11.39 4.52 3.27
C PHE A 45 -12.07 5.70 3.95
N GLU A 46 -11.64 6.04 5.14
CA GLU A 46 -12.20 7.16 5.88
C GLU A 46 -12.04 8.46 5.09
N LYS A 47 -13.12 9.23 5.05
CA LYS A 47 -13.09 10.57 4.47
C LYS A 47 -12.46 11.49 5.52
N ASN A 48 -11.25 11.92 5.29
CA ASN A 48 -10.65 12.94 6.15
C ASN A 48 -11.04 14.29 5.60
N GLU A 49 -11.69 15.08 6.41
CA GLU A 49 -11.97 16.46 6.05
C GLU A 49 -10.64 17.20 5.84
N THR A 50 -10.62 18.08 4.86
CA THR A 50 -9.46 18.94 4.65
C THR A 50 -9.30 19.85 5.87
N ASP A 51 -8.23 19.69 6.60
CA ASP A 51 -7.88 20.63 7.67
C ASP A 51 -7.44 21.94 7.02
N PRO A 52 -8.16 23.04 7.23
CA PRO A 52 -7.78 24.32 6.63
C PRO A 52 -6.41 24.82 7.14
N ASN A 53 -5.93 24.28 8.25
CA ASN A 53 -4.61 24.63 8.78
C ASN A 53 -3.51 23.69 8.30
N ALA A 54 -3.81 22.63 7.57
CA ALA A 54 -2.82 21.65 7.14
C ALA A 54 -1.73 22.25 6.26
N SER A 55 -2.07 23.34 5.55
CA SER A 55 -1.13 24.06 4.66
C SER A 55 -0.43 25.24 5.33
N LYS A 56 -0.76 25.53 6.59
CA LYS A 56 -0.09 26.59 7.32
C LYS A 56 1.39 26.23 7.43
N ASN A 57 2.25 27.16 7.07
CA ASN A 57 3.71 26.98 7.02
C ASN A 57 4.21 26.12 5.86
N TRP A 58 3.36 25.71 4.91
CA TRP A 58 3.86 25.11 3.67
C TRP A 58 4.43 26.24 2.79
N GLU A 59 5.62 25.99 2.25
CA GLU A 59 6.26 26.91 1.31
C GLU A 59 6.64 26.15 0.04
N PRO A 60 6.34 26.69 -1.14
CA PRO A 60 6.70 26.02 -2.39
C PRO A 60 8.22 26.02 -2.57
N PHE A 61 8.77 24.87 -2.89
CA PHE A 61 10.17 24.76 -3.29
C PHE A 61 10.38 25.23 -4.73
N SER A 62 9.36 25.04 -5.57
CA SER A 62 9.43 25.31 -7.01
C SER A 62 8.01 25.55 -7.53
N ASP A 63 7.89 26.27 -8.65
CA ASP A 63 6.64 26.40 -9.40
C ASP A 63 6.50 25.34 -10.51
N ARG A 64 7.52 24.48 -10.68
CA ARG A 64 7.53 23.42 -11.68
C ARG A 64 6.43 22.39 -11.42
N LYS A 65 5.78 21.95 -12.49
CA LYS A 65 4.80 20.86 -12.42
C LYS A 65 5.39 19.59 -12.99
N ILE A 66 5.33 18.52 -12.23
CA ILE A 66 5.71 17.18 -12.65
C ILE A 66 4.53 16.58 -13.39
N ARG A 67 4.77 16.05 -14.58
CA ARG A 67 3.75 15.46 -15.43
C ARG A 67 3.60 13.99 -15.06
N VAL A 68 2.44 13.63 -14.50
CA VAL A 68 2.20 12.30 -13.90
C VAL A 68 1.19 11.53 -14.74
N GLY A 69 1.50 10.25 -14.99
CA GLY A 69 0.55 9.27 -15.48
C GLY A 69 0.06 8.40 -14.33
N ILE A 70 -1.23 8.06 -14.30
CA ILE A 70 -1.79 7.23 -13.22
C ILE A 70 -2.35 5.94 -13.81
N ALA A 71 -1.87 4.80 -13.31
CA ALA A 71 -2.32 3.47 -13.73
C ALA A 71 -3.09 2.80 -12.59
N GLY A 72 -4.39 2.60 -12.80
CA GLY A 72 -5.24 1.86 -11.90
C GLY A 72 -6.12 2.73 -11.01
N PHE A 73 -7.42 2.56 -11.14
CA PHE A 73 -8.40 3.11 -10.20
C PHE A 73 -8.69 2.10 -9.10
N GLY A 74 -8.98 0.89 -9.52
CA GLY A 74 -9.18 -0.24 -8.62
C GLY A 74 -10.46 -0.15 -7.79
N PHE A 75 -10.63 -1.11 -6.89
CA PHE A 75 -11.71 -1.12 -5.92
C PHE A 75 -11.57 0.03 -4.92
N CYS A 76 -10.34 0.29 -4.52
CA CYS A 76 -10.02 1.30 -3.50
C CYS A 76 -9.95 2.72 -4.06
N GLN A 77 -10.06 2.88 -5.38
CA GLN A 77 -9.93 4.18 -6.06
C GLN A 77 -8.57 4.85 -5.80
N PHE A 78 -7.54 4.08 -5.51
CA PHE A 78 -6.24 4.61 -5.07
C PHE A 78 -5.61 5.51 -6.13
N GLY A 79 -5.86 5.28 -7.41
CA GLY A 79 -5.35 6.18 -8.45
C GLY A 79 -5.73 7.65 -8.23
N ALA A 80 -6.92 7.89 -7.63
CA ALA A 80 -7.39 9.24 -7.33
C ALA A 80 -7.29 9.60 -5.84
N GLN A 81 -7.34 8.61 -4.95
CA GLN A 81 -7.40 8.84 -3.50
C GLN A 81 -6.12 9.47 -2.93
N PHE A 82 -4.97 9.23 -3.55
CA PHE A 82 -3.71 9.80 -3.10
C PHE A 82 -3.54 11.28 -3.51
N GLY A 83 -4.45 11.81 -4.33
CA GLY A 83 -4.59 13.24 -4.52
C GLY A 83 -3.55 13.92 -5.41
N PHE A 84 -2.86 13.18 -6.27
CA PHE A 84 -1.92 13.78 -7.22
C PHE A 84 -2.55 14.92 -8.02
N GLN A 85 -3.81 14.77 -8.42
CA GLN A 85 -4.53 15.74 -9.22
C GLN A 85 -4.75 17.08 -8.51
N ASN A 86 -4.63 17.11 -7.19
CA ASN A 86 -4.83 18.32 -6.37
C ASN A 86 -3.52 18.99 -5.96
N HIS A 87 -2.37 18.36 -6.26
CA HIS A 87 -1.07 18.87 -5.83
C HIS A 87 -0.64 20.03 -6.73
N PRO A 88 -0.21 21.18 -6.15
CA PRO A 88 0.15 22.36 -6.99
C PRO A 88 1.33 22.10 -7.93
N ASN A 89 2.23 21.17 -7.62
CA ASN A 89 3.38 20.83 -8.44
C ASN A 89 3.15 19.59 -9.32
N VAL A 90 1.88 19.23 -9.58
CA VAL A 90 1.55 18.09 -10.44
C VAL A 90 0.59 18.51 -11.55
N GLU A 91 0.81 17.93 -12.71
CA GLU A 91 -0.16 17.88 -13.81
C GLU A 91 -0.41 16.41 -14.14
N VAL A 92 -1.65 15.93 -13.95
CA VAL A 92 -2.00 14.57 -14.38
C VAL A 92 -2.28 14.61 -15.87
N VAL A 93 -1.38 14.07 -16.65
CA VAL A 93 -1.43 14.19 -18.13
C VAL A 93 -2.04 12.95 -18.81
N ALA A 94 -2.10 11.83 -18.11
CA ALA A 94 -2.68 10.60 -18.66
C ALA A 94 -3.11 9.67 -17.55
N VAL A 95 -4.15 8.86 -17.82
CA VAL A 95 -4.60 7.83 -16.90
C VAL A 95 -4.95 6.55 -17.66
N THR A 96 -4.94 5.42 -16.95
CA THR A 96 -5.36 4.14 -17.50
C THR A 96 -5.93 3.22 -16.42
N ASP A 97 -6.85 2.37 -16.83
CA ASP A 97 -7.31 1.21 -16.06
C ASP A 97 -7.77 0.16 -17.08
N LEU A 98 -7.46 -1.10 -16.84
CA LEU A 98 -7.84 -2.19 -17.75
C LEU A 98 -9.35 -2.39 -17.84
N ILE A 99 -10.10 -1.86 -16.89
CA ILE A 99 -11.58 -1.90 -16.91
C ILE A 99 -12.04 -0.53 -17.43
N PRO A 100 -12.67 -0.48 -18.63
CA PRO A 100 -13.01 0.82 -19.24
C PRO A 100 -13.85 1.75 -18.37
N SER A 101 -14.80 1.20 -17.62
CA SER A 101 -15.63 2.02 -16.73
C SER A 101 -14.81 2.65 -15.59
N ARG A 102 -13.80 1.94 -15.11
CA ARG A 102 -12.89 2.46 -14.10
C ARG A 102 -11.94 3.50 -14.70
N CYS A 103 -11.51 3.30 -15.92
CA CYS A 103 -10.69 4.30 -16.63
C CYS A 103 -11.46 5.62 -16.78
N UNK A 104 -12.53 5.43 -16.99
CA UNK A 104 -13.31 6.53 -17.09
C UNK A 104 -13.55 7.21 -15.86
N ALA A 105 -13.83 6.62 -14.93
CA ALA A 105 -13.98 7.19 -13.59
C ALA A 105 -12.70 7.88 -13.12
N LEU A 106 -11.57 7.25 -13.33
CA LEU A 106 -10.26 7.81 -12.96
C LEU A 106 -9.98 9.10 -13.74
N ALA A 107 -10.24 9.09 -15.04
CA ALA A 107 -10.06 10.27 -15.89
C ALA A 107 -10.89 11.47 -15.36
N LYS A 108 -12.13 11.19 -15.00
CA LYS A 108 -13.02 12.23 -14.45
C LYS A 108 -12.52 12.72 -13.09
N ALA A 109 -12.14 11.80 -12.20
CA ALA A 109 -11.66 12.16 -10.87
C ALA A 109 -10.40 13.03 -10.92
N CYS A 110 -9.53 12.77 -11.91
CA CYS A 110 -8.28 13.51 -12.06
C CYS A 110 -8.40 14.74 -12.98
N GLY A 111 -9.56 14.97 -13.58
CA GLY A 111 -9.73 16.04 -14.56
C GLY A 111 -8.88 15.85 -15.81
N CYS A 112 -8.56 14.59 -16.13
CA CYS A 112 -7.63 14.24 -17.21
C CYS A 112 -8.40 13.77 -18.44
N LYS A 113 -8.00 14.25 -19.62
CA LYS A 113 -8.67 13.88 -20.89
C LYS A 113 -8.00 12.72 -21.61
N GLN A 114 -6.71 12.51 -21.37
CA GLN A 114 -5.95 11.49 -22.06
C GLN A 114 -6.04 10.15 -21.34
N THR A 115 -6.50 9.13 -22.04
CA THR A 115 -6.57 7.76 -21.51
C THR A 115 -5.80 6.80 -22.41
N TYR A 116 -5.39 5.68 -21.85
CA TYR A 116 -4.71 4.59 -22.56
C TYR A 116 -5.36 3.27 -22.18
N ASP A 117 -5.26 2.27 -23.06
CA ASP A 117 -5.83 0.94 -22.84
C ASP A 117 -5.07 0.15 -21.78
N SER A 118 -3.81 0.51 -21.52
CA SER A 118 -2.98 -0.16 -20.54
C SER A 118 -1.86 0.74 -20.04
N CYS A 119 -1.27 0.37 -18.92
CA CYS A 119 -0.08 1.05 -18.40
C CYS A 119 1.08 0.94 -19.37
N GLU A 120 1.23 -0.22 -20.02
CA GLU A 120 2.30 -0.46 -21.00
C GLU A 120 2.20 0.48 -22.20
N GLU A 121 1.00 0.88 -22.60
CA GLU A 121 0.83 1.89 -23.64
C GLU A 121 1.05 3.30 -23.09
N MET A 122 0.54 3.58 -21.89
CA MET A 122 0.67 4.90 -21.27
C MET A 122 2.12 5.31 -21.04
N ILE A 123 2.99 4.39 -20.62
CA ILE A 123 4.38 4.72 -20.30
C ILE A 123 5.22 5.09 -21.54
N LYS A 124 4.70 4.84 -22.75
CA LYS A 124 5.35 5.26 -24.00
C LYS A 124 5.17 6.76 -24.29
N ASP A 125 4.28 7.42 -23.58
CA ASP A 125 4.00 8.85 -23.75
C ASP A 125 5.18 9.66 -23.19
N ASP A 126 5.88 10.37 -24.07
CA ASP A 126 7.06 11.16 -23.72
C ASP A 126 6.74 12.37 -22.82
N ARG A 127 5.47 12.76 -22.73
CA ARG A 127 5.07 13.84 -21.84
C ARG A 127 5.17 13.45 -20.38
N ILE A 128 5.04 12.15 -20.07
CA ILE A 128 5.00 11.64 -18.69
C ILE A 128 6.42 11.60 -18.11
N GLU A 129 6.59 12.15 -16.91
CA GLU A 129 7.85 12.12 -16.18
C GLU A 129 7.80 11.09 -15.04
N ALA A 130 6.62 10.85 -14.49
CA ALA A 130 6.45 9.94 -13.35
C ALA A 130 5.14 9.17 -13.51
N VAL A 131 5.12 7.96 -12.98
CA VAL A 131 3.93 7.10 -13.04
C VAL A 131 3.56 6.65 -11.62
N PHE A 132 2.28 6.75 -11.29
CA PHE A 132 1.74 6.13 -10.10
C PHE A 132 1.09 4.79 -10.48
N VAL A 133 1.67 3.69 -9.99
CA VAL A 133 1.19 2.32 -10.23
C VAL A 133 0.28 1.93 -9.07
N ALA A 134 -1.04 1.98 -9.31
CA ALA A 134 -2.07 1.68 -8.31
C ALA A 134 -2.99 0.56 -8.82
N THR A 135 -2.38 -0.46 -9.42
CA THR A 135 -3.03 -1.58 -10.10
C THR A 135 -3.24 -2.75 -9.14
N ASP A 136 -3.50 -3.94 -9.67
CA ASP A 136 -3.49 -5.18 -8.89
C ASP A 136 -2.08 -5.48 -8.40
N ALA A 137 -1.96 -5.99 -7.18
CA ALA A 137 -0.65 -6.21 -6.56
C ALA A 137 0.28 -7.12 -7.39
N PRO A 138 -0.22 -8.21 -8.01
CA PRO A 138 0.66 -9.04 -8.86
C PRO A 138 1.33 -8.29 -10.02
N SER A 139 0.78 -7.17 -10.47
CA SER A 139 1.33 -6.40 -11.59
C SER A 139 2.32 -5.30 -11.16
N HIS A 140 2.41 -4.97 -9.87
CA HIS A 140 3.19 -3.81 -9.40
C HIS A 140 4.65 -3.85 -9.87
N ALA A 141 5.35 -4.97 -9.65
CA ALA A 141 6.77 -5.08 -10.01
C ALA A 141 6.98 -4.93 -11.52
N ARG A 142 6.22 -5.68 -12.30
CA ARG A 142 6.34 -5.70 -13.75
C ARG A 142 6.09 -4.30 -14.35
N LEU A 143 5.03 -3.64 -13.90
CA LEU A 143 4.70 -2.31 -14.41
C LEU A 143 5.69 -1.24 -13.95
N SER A 144 6.15 -1.33 -12.69
CA SER A 144 7.17 -0.42 -12.17
C SER A 144 8.49 -0.54 -12.95
N ILE A 145 8.93 -1.78 -13.17
CA ILE A 145 10.16 -2.04 -13.96
C ILE A 145 10.00 -1.48 -15.39
N ALA A 146 8.85 -1.74 -16.02
CA ALA A 146 8.58 -1.23 -17.37
C ALA A 146 8.59 0.30 -17.41
N ALA A 147 7.99 0.98 -16.45
CA ALA A 147 7.99 2.43 -16.36
C ALA A 147 9.42 2.97 -16.19
N LEU A 148 10.19 2.38 -15.29
CA LEU A 148 11.61 2.75 -15.14
C LEU A 148 12.39 2.60 -16.46
N UNK A 149 12.15 1.54 -16.99
CA UNK A 149 12.71 1.31 -18.15
C UNK A 149 12.38 2.17 -19.17
N HIS A 150 11.24 2.93 -19.21
CA HIS A 150 10.82 3.98 -20.13
C HIS A 150 11.19 5.39 -19.64
N GLY A 151 12.10 5.49 -18.70
CA GLY A 151 12.58 6.77 -18.20
C GLY A 151 11.65 7.49 -17.23
N LYS A 152 10.70 6.77 -16.61
CA LYS A 152 9.72 7.38 -15.69
C LYS A 152 10.08 7.10 -14.23
N HIS A 153 10.02 8.12 -13.39
CA HIS A 153 10.00 7.92 -11.94
C HIS A 153 8.75 7.12 -11.57
N VAL A 154 8.80 6.34 -10.49
CA VAL A 154 7.68 5.47 -10.12
C VAL A 154 7.28 5.65 -8.67
N ALA A 155 6.00 5.90 -8.43
CA ALA A 155 5.33 5.67 -7.15
C ALA A 155 4.51 4.40 -7.29
N SER A 156 4.56 3.51 -6.31
CA SER A 156 3.80 2.25 -6.36
C SER A 156 2.96 2.07 -5.11
N ALA A 157 1.71 1.65 -5.29
CA ALA A 157 0.93 1.15 -4.17
C ALA A 157 1.59 -0.12 -3.62
N VAL A 158 1.24 -0.48 -2.37
CA VAL A 158 1.79 -1.67 -1.71
C VAL A 158 1.16 -2.96 -2.22
N PRO A 159 1.89 -4.06 -2.19
CA PRO A 159 3.32 -4.24 -1.89
C PRO A 159 4.20 -3.94 -3.11
N ALA A 160 5.48 -3.77 -2.89
CA ALA A 160 6.42 -3.46 -3.99
C ALA A 160 6.50 -4.60 -5.01
N VAL A 161 6.56 -5.84 -4.51
CA VAL A 161 6.53 -7.06 -5.32
C VAL A 161 5.55 -8.05 -4.69
N TYR A 162 5.15 -9.06 -5.44
CA TYR A 162 4.08 -9.96 -5.00
C TYR A 162 4.54 -11.41 -5.06
N GLY A 163 4.97 -11.94 -3.90
CA GLY A 163 5.33 -13.34 -3.77
C GLY A 163 6.56 -13.80 -4.57
N SER A 164 7.39 -12.87 -5.06
CA SER A 164 8.49 -13.20 -5.96
C SER A 164 9.78 -12.50 -5.53
N LEU A 165 10.76 -13.28 -5.11
CA LEU A 165 12.10 -12.77 -4.77
C LEU A 165 12.85 -12.34 -6.04
N GLU A 166 12.61 -13.02 -7.15
CA GLU A 166 13.22 -12.66 -8.45
C GLU A 166 12.75 -11.28 -8.91
N ASP A 167 11.46 -10.98 -8.77
CA ASP A 167 10.93 -9.66 -9.12
C ASP A 167 11.50 -8.57 -8.21
N ALA A 168 11.78 -8.90 -6.95
CA ALA A 168 12.42 -7.94 -6.03
C ALA A 168 13.82 -7.57 -6.53
N ASP A 169 14.62 -8.58 -6.90
CA ASP A 169 15.97 -8.32 -7.44
C ASP A 169 15.90 -7.52 -8.74
N ARG A 170 14.96 -7.87 -9.63
CA ARG A 170 14.76 -7.15 -10.90
C ARG A 170 14.38 -5.69 -10.68
N LEU A 171 13.47 -5.42 -9.73
CA LEU A 171 13.06 -4.04 -9.42
C LEU A 171 14.22 -3.25 -8.84
N PHE A 172 14.96 -3.85 -7.91
CA PHE A 172 16.12 -3.21 -7.28
C PHE A 172 17.16 -2.81 -8.34
N GLU A 173 17.50 -3.76 -9.23
CA GLU A 173 18.46 -3.51 -10.29
C GLU A 173 17.96 -2.47 -11.32
N ALA A 174 16.65 -2.47 -11.61
CA ALA A 174 16.08 -1.45 -12.51
C ALA A 174 16.24 -0.04 -11.93
N VAL A 175 15.98 0.13 -10.64
CA VAL A 175 16.17 1.44 -9.99
C VAL A 175 17.64 1.84 -10.00
N LYS A 176 18.55 0.94 -9.66
CA LYS A 176 20.01 1.20 -9.68
C LYS A 176 20.49 1.58 -11.07
N LYS A 177 20.06 0.83 -12.08
CA LYS A 177 20.49 1.04 -13.48
C LYS A 177 19.99 2.36 -14.03
N THR A 178 18.75 2.74 -13.73
CA THR A 178 18.15 3.96 -14.30
C THR A 178 18.49 5.22 -13.49
N GLY A 179 18.78 5.08 -12.20
CA GLY A 179 18.96 6.21 -11.31
C GLY A 179 17.68 7.00 -11.03
N LEU A 180 16.54 6.46 -11.46
CA LEU A 180 15.24 7.13 -11.29
C LEU A 180 14.70 6.89 -9.86
N LYS A 181 13.78 7.75 -9.46
CA LYS A 181 13.15 7.62 -8.14
C LYS A 181 12.10 6.52 -8.17
N TYR A 182 12.14 5.66 -7.16
CA TYR A 182 11.06 4.72 -6.85
C TYR A 182 10.64 4.95 -5.42
N MET A 183 9.35 5.05 -5.17
CA MET A 183 8.81 5.21 -3.82
C MET A 183 7.62 4.28 -3.62
N LEU A 184 7.66 3.53 -2.52
CA LEU A 184 6.51 2.71 -2.12
C LEU A 184 5.55 3.60 -1.31
N PHE A 185 4.28 3.54 -1.65
CA PHE A 185 3.25 4.31 -0.94
C PHE A 185 2.73 3.52 0.25
N GLU A 186 3.63 3.34 1.23
CA GLU A 186 3.31 2.63 2.48
C GLU A 186 2.61 3.58 3.44
N THR A 187 1.33 3.34 3.64
CA THR A 187 0.45 4.27 4.37
C THR A 187 0.78 4.39 5.86
N SER A 188 1.25 3.32 6.50
CA SER A 188 1.60 3.39 7.93
C SER A 188 2.72 4.39 8.22
N TYR A 189 3.59 4.66 7.24
CA TYR A 189 4.74 5.54 7.41
C TYR A 189 4.33 6.93 7.91
N PHE A 190 3.20 7.45 7.43
CA PHE A 190 2.72 8.78 7.82
C PHE A 190 1.58 8.72 8.86
N HIS A 191 1.41 7.60 9.56
CA HIS A 191 0.63 7.63 10.80
C HIS A 191 1.41 8.46 11.81
N GLU A 192 0.71 9.30 12.57
CA GLU A 192 1.33 10.26 13.48
C GLU A 192 2.35 9.61 14.42
N ASN A 193 2.00 8.47 15.00
CA ASN A 193 2.88 7.81 15.96
C ASN A 193 4.14 7.25 15.28
N LEU A 194 3.99 6.61 14.09
CA LEU A 194 5.16 6.07 13.39
C LEU A 194 6.09 7.20 12.95
N TYR A 195 5.50 8.26 12.38
CA TYR A 195 6.30 9.41 11.94
C TYR A 195 7.05 10.04 13.12
N ALA A 196 6.36 10.20 14.27
CA ALA A 196 6.99 10.75 15.47
C ALA A 196 8.16 9.86 15.94
N TRP A 197 7.96 8.54 15.96
CA TRP A 197 9.03 7.59 16.33
C TRP A 197 10.20 7.66 15.35
N HIS A 198 9.94 7.83 14.06
CA HIS A 198 10.99 8.00 13.06
C HIS A 198 11.85 9.25 13.38
N GLN A 199 11.21 10.40 13.70
CA GLN A 199 11.91 11.61 14.05
C GLN A 199 12.73 11.43 15.35
N GLN A 200 12.14 10.80 16.35
CA GLN A 200 12.82 10.51 17.63
C GLN A 200 14.01 9.57 17.43
N TYR A 201 13.83 8.53 16.61
CA TYR A 201 14.91 7.58 16.31
C TYR A 201 16.06 8.30 15.58
N LYS A 202 15.74 9.08 14.57
CA LYS A 202 16.69 9.84 13.77
C LYS A 202 17.50 10.83 14.65
N ALA A 203 16.85 11.39 15.67
CA ALA A 203 17.48 12.29 16.62
C ALA A 203 18.29 11.56 17.73
N GLY A 204 18.31 10.22 17.72
CA GLY A 204 19.04 9.43 18.70
C GLY A 204 18.34 9.25 20.05
N LEU A 205 17.10 9.73 20.17
CA LEU A 205 16.37 9.74 21.46
C LEU A 205 15.91 8.36 21.92
N LEU A 206 15.76 7.42 20.96
CA LEU A 206 15.35 6.04 21.24
C LEU A 206 16.54 5.08 21.35
N GLY A 207 17.69 5.45 20.84
CA GLY A 207 18.82 4.53 20.69
C GLY A 207 18.44 3.38 19.75
N LYS A 208 19.07 2.22 19.91
CA LYS A 208 18.70 1.01 19.16
C LYS A 208 17.29 0.57 19.56
N ILE A 209 16.52 0.11 18.59
CA ILE A 209 15.21 -0.48 18.87
C ILE A 209 15.42 -1.91 19.35
N ILE A 210 15.06 -2.16 20.60
CA ILE A 210 15.20 -3.48 21.22
C ILE A 210 14.07 -4.40 20.74
N PHE A 211 12.82 -3.85 20.67
CA PHE A 211 11.64 -4.59 20.31
C PHE A 211 10.65 -3.68 19.61
N SER A 212 10.02 -4.20 18.57
CA SER A 212 8.91 -3.49 17.93
C SER A 212 7.78 -4.47 17.61
N GLU A 213 6.59 -3.93 17.47
CA GLU A 213 5.42 -4.68 17.05
C GLU A 213 4.70 -3.91 15.97
N GLY A 214 4.20 -4.66 14.98
CA GLY A 214 3.32 -4.11 13.96
C GLY A 214 2.21 -5.09 13.66
N GLU A 215 1.04 -4.54 13.33
CA GLU A 215 -0.09 -5.37 12.95
C GLU A 215 -0.89 -4.71 11.84
N TYR A 216 -1.35 -5.55 10.91
CA TYR A 216 -2.32 -5.17 9.89
C TYR A 216 -3.45 -6.19 9.93
N TYR A 217 -4.61 -5.78 10.39
CA TYR A 217 -5.78 -6.62 10.56
C TYR A 217 -6.86 -6.13 9.62
N HIS A 218 -7.28 -6.98 8.68
CA HIS A 218 -8.31 -6.63 7.71
C HIS A 218 -9.14 -7.87 7.38
N TYR A 219 -10.31 -7.97 7.96
CA TYR A 219 -11.15 -9.16 7.80
C TYR A 219 -11.63 -9.35 6.36
N PHE A 220 -11.32 -10.52 5.81
CA PHE A 220 -11.77 -10.95 4.49
C PHE A 220 -12.52 -12.28 4.61
N GLY A 221 -13.68 -12.27 5.21
CA GLY A 221 -14.52 -13.49 5.31
C GLY A 221 -14.99 -13.99 3.95
N THR A 222 -15.11 -13.07 2.98
CA THR A 222 -15.29 -13.40 1.56
C THR A 222 -14.21 -12.65 0.77
N PRO A 223 -13.76 -13.17 -0.39
CA PRO A 223 -12.76 -12.44 -1.17
C PRO A 223 -13.32 -11.11 -1.64
N ILE A 224 -12.54 -10.04 -1.47
CA ILE A 224 -12.88 -8.75 -2.07
C ILE A 224 -12.74 -8.88 -3.58
N GLY A 225 -13.71 -8.37 -4.33
CA GLY A 225 -13.65 -8.41 -5.79
C GLY A 225 -12.40 -7.72 -6.31
N ALA A 226 -11.59 -8.46 -7.04
CA ALA A 226 -10.29 -8.00 -7.53
C ALA A 226 -10.11 -8.40 -9.00
N TYR A 227 -9.18 -7.74 -9.67
CA TYR A 227 -8.87 -8.08 -11.06
C TYR A 227 -8.41 -9.54 -11.15
N ASN A 228 -9.01 -10.25 -12.10
CA ASN A 228 -8.70 -11.64 -12.39
C ASN A 228 -8.09 -11.69 -13.80
N PRO A 229 -6.79 -11.97 -13.91
CA PRO A 229 -6.14 -11.97 -15.23
C PRO A 229 -6.65 -13.07 -16.17
N LYS A 230 -7.21 -14.16 -15.62
CA LYS A 230 -7.76 -15.25 -16.45
C LYS A 230 -9.05 -14.84 -17.14
N THR A 231 -9.92 -14.09 -16.44
CA THR A 231 -11.22 -13.65 -17.00
C THR A 231 -11.17 -12.22 -17.52
N ARG A 232 -10.13 -11.47 -17.21
CA ARG A 232 -9.95 -10.05 -17.52
C ARG A 232 -11.10 -9.20 -16.96
N ARG A 233 -11.62 -9.59 -15.81
CA ARG A 233 -12.74 -8.91 -15.13
C ARG A 233 -12.43 -8.81 -13.64
N VAL A 234 -13.23 -8.02 -12.94
CA VAL A 234 -13.21 -7.97 -11.49
C VAL A 234 -14.22 -8.99 -10.97
N ASP A 235 -13.74 -9.97 -10.23
CA ASP A 235 -14.61 -11.01 -9.66
C ASP A 235 -14.03 -11.52 -8.34
N VAL A 236 -14.76 -12.43 -7.70
CA VAL A 236 -14.36 -13.01 -6.41
C VAL A 236 -13.22 -14.03 -6.53
N ASN A 237 -12.86 -14.40 -7.75
CA ASN A 237 -11.73 -15.29 -8.01
C ASN A 237 -10.48 -14.51 -8.47
N GLY A 238 -10.45 -13.20 -8.21
CA GLY A 238 -9.29 -12.36 -8.50
C GLY A 238 -8.12 -12.62 -7.54
N TRP A 239 -7.09 -11.81 -7.63
CA TRP A 239 -5.83 -12.06 -6.94
C TRP A 239 -5.93 -12.09 -5.40
N ARG A 240 -7.00 -11.50 -4.84
CA ARG A 240 -7.19 -11.49 -3.37
C ARG A 240 -7.75 -12.79 -2.82
N LYS A 241 -8.23 -13.71 -3.66
CA LYS A 241 -8.78 -14.98 -3.18
C LYS A 241 -7.65 -15.86 -2.63
N GLY A 242 -7.70 -16.14 -1.32
CA GLY A 242 -6.69 -16.98 -0.68
C GLY A 242 -5.35 -16.29 -0.45
N LEU A 243 -5.29 -14.98 -0.56
CA LEU A 243 -4.07 -14.18 -0.41
C LEU A 243 -3.30 -14.58 0.85
N PRO A 244 -2.04 -15.05 0.73
CA PRO A 244 -1.23 -15.32 1.92
C PRO A 244 -1.05 -14.02 2.72
N PRO A 245 -1.33 -14.03 4.03
CA PRO A 245 -1.28 -12.77 4.79
C PRO A 245 0.05 -12.04 4.67
N GLN A 246 1.17 -12.75 4.79
CA GLN A 246 2.50 -12.12 4.74
C GLN A 246 2.94 -11.75 3.31
N PHE A 247 2.12 -11.99 2.27
CA PHE A 247 2.35 -11.38 0.96
C PHE A 247 1.89 -9.91 0.93
N TYR A 248 1.23 -9.45 2.02
CA TYR A 248 0.80 -8.07 2.16
C TYR A 248 1.30 -7.51 3.50
N PRO A 249 2.64 -7.45 3.68
CA PRO A 249 3.25 -7.28 5.01
C PRO A 249 3.59 -5.85 5.38
N THR A 250 3.53 -4.91 4.40
CA THR A 250 4.24 -3.64 4.57
C THR A 250 3.62 -2.76 5.63
N HIS A 251 2.28 -2.81 5.80
CA HIS A 251 1.59 -2.01 6.82
C HIS A 251 2.04 -2.37 8.24
N SER A 252 2.37 -3.64 8.50
CA SER A 252 2.92 -4.04 9.81
C SER A 252 4.42 -3.80 9.88
N ASN A 253 5.18 -4.20 8.83
CA ASN A 253 6.65 -4.12 8.82
C ASN A 253 7.16 -2.69 8.89
N ALA A 254 6.35 -1.71 8.48
CA ALA A 254 6.69 -0.29 8.58
C ALA A 254 6.98 0.13 10.03
N TYR A 255 6.41 -0.54 11.02
CA TYR A 255 6.60 -0.21 12.44
C TYR A 255 8.00 -0.58 12.98
N TYR A 256 8.87 -1.14 12.14
CA TYR A 256 10.30 -1.17 12.41
C TYR A 256 11.07 -0.47 11.28
N ILE A 257 10.85 -0.91 10.05
CA ILE A 257 11.64 -0.43 8.89
C ILE A 257 11.35 1.05 8.62
N GLY A 258 10.10 1.48 8.73
CA GLY A 258 9.73 2.89 8.57
C GLY A 258 10.28 3.78 9.67
N VAL A 259 10.40 3.25 10.88
CA VAL A 259 10.95 4.00 12.01
C VAL A 259 12.47 4.14 11.90
N THR A 260 13.18 3.06 11.54
CA THR A 260 14.63 2.99 11.65
C THR A 260 15.38 3.13 10.32
N GLY A 261 14.74 2.78 9.21
CA GLY A 261 15.43 2.60 7.93
C GLY A 261 16.24 1.30 7.87
N GLY A 262 16.12 0.44 8.88
CA GLY A 262 16.83 -0.84 8.95
C GLY A 262 16.15 -1.92 8.16
N SER A 263 16.45 -3.17 8.52
CA SER A 263 15.90 -4.35 7.82
C SER A 263 15.70 -5.50 8.79
N PHE A 264 14.98 -6.52 8.32
CA PHE A 264 14.86 -7.81 9.01
C PHE A 264 15.83 -8.80 8.40
N THR A 265 16.61 -9.49 9.24
CA THR A 265 17.67 -10.38 8.78
C THR A 265 17.29 -11.85 8.79
N GLU A 266 16.38 -12.24 9.68
CA GLU A 266 15.89 -13.62 9.83
C GLU A 266 14.44 -13.58 10.27
N VAL A 267 13.71 -14.67 9.98
CA VAL A 267 12.31 -14.81 10.39
C VAL A 267 11.96 -16.25 10.77
N SER A 268 11.15 -16.38 11.81
CA SER A 268 10.33 -17.57 12.07
C SER A 268 8.88 -17.12 12.12
N CYS A 269 8.01 -17.78 11.38
CA CYS A 269 6.62 -17.36 11.24
C CYS A 269 5.67 -18.54 11.39
N MET A 270 4.57 -18.31 12.09
CA MET A 270 3.50 -19.31 12.22
C MET A 270 2.21 -18.77 11.63
N GLY A 271 1.48 -19.67 10.98
CA GLY A 271 0.19 -19.35 10.40
C GLY A 271 -0.94 -20.06 11.14
N ASN A 272 -2.09 -19.39 11.22
CA ASN A 272 -3.31 -19.96 11.78
C ASN A 272 -4.11 -20.62 10.66
N LEU A 273 -4.38 -21.92 10.79
CA LEU A 273 -5.24 -22.63 9.83
C LEU A 273 -6.64 -22.02 9.85
N SER A 274 -7.09 -21.53 8.72
CA SER A 274 -8.33 -20.75 8.66
C SER A 274 -9.56 -21.62 8.43
N SER A 275 -10.66 -21.25 9.10
CA SER A 275 -11.99 -21.81 8.80
C SER A 275 -12.70 -21.01 7.68
N VAL A 276 -12.16 -19.87 7.27
CA VAL A 276 -12.73 -19.08 6.16
C VAL A 276 -12.52 -19.85 4.85
N PRO A 277 -13.58 -20.13 4.09
CA PRO A 277 -13.46 -21.05 2.93
C PRO A 277 -12.38 -20.67 1.91
N HIS A 278 -12.28 -19.40 1.51
CA HIS A 278 -11.29 -19.02 0.47
C HIS A 278 -9.85 -19.02 0.98
N LEU A 279 -9.66 -19.06 2.30
CA LEU A 279 -8.33 -19.12 2.92
C LEU A 279 -7.90 -20.56 3.27
N GLN A 280 -8.64 -21.55 2.76
CA GLN A 280 -8.24 -22.96 2.88
C GLN A 280 -7.46 -23.37 1.65
N ALA A 281 -6.36 -24.11 1.84
CA ALA A 281 -5.39 -24.43 0.77
C ALA A 281 -6.06 -25.01 -0.49
N LYS A 282 -7.06 -25.87 -0.32
CA LYS A 282 -7.75 -26.55 -1.44
C LYS A 282 -8.63 -25.60 -2.26
N ASN A 283 -8.89 -24.39 -1.77
CA ASN A 283 -9.85 -23.47 -2.37
C ASN A 283 -9.20 -22.25 -3.03
N ASN A 284 -7.86 -22.20 -3.08
CA ASN A 284 -7.17 -21.06 -3.70
C ASN A 284 -5.94 -21.49 -4.49
N ASP A 285 -5.52 -20.63 -5.40
CA ASP A 285 -4.41 -20.91 -6.32
C ASP A 285 -3.02 -20.82 -5.64
N TYR A 286 -2.96 -20.24 -4.43
CA TYR A 286 -1.70 -20.13 -3.67
C TYR A 286 -1.37 -21.40 -2.89
N GLY A 287 -2.35 -22.29 -2.70
CA GLY A 287 -2.22 -23.39 -1.75
C GLY A 287 -2.09 -22.91 -0.31
N ASN A 288 -2.52 -21.67 -0.05
CA ASN A 288 -2.38 -21.03 1.27
C ASN A 288 -3.46 -21.55 2.24
N PRO A 289 -3.06 -22.14 3.40
CA PRO A 289 -4.03 -22.58 4.40
C PRO A 289 -4.29 -21.54 5.50
N PHE A 290 -3.59 -20.41 5.48
CA PHE A 290 -3.55 -19.50 6.62
C PHE A 290 -4.44 -18.28 6.41
N GLY A 291 -5.23 -17.94 7.44
CA GLY A 291 -5.98 -16.70 7.50
C GLY A 291 -5.23 -15.59 8.24
N SER A 292 -4.30 -15.99 9.11
CA SER A 292 -3.45 -15.06 9.86
C SER A 292 -2.05 -15.62 9.92
N GLU A 293 -1.05 -14.74 9.82
CA GLU A 293 0.35 -15.13 9.97
C GLU A 293 1.03 -14.15 10.92
N ILE A 294 1.78 -14.68 11.88
CA ILE A 294 2.51 -13.88 12.87
C ILE A 294 3.99 -14.21 12.74
N ALA A 295 4.77 -13.22 12.32
CA ALA A 295 6.19 -13.35 12.07
C ALA A 295 7.00 -12.77 13.23
N LEU A 296 8.02 -13.50 13.64
CA LEU A 296 9.02 -13.03 14.61
C LEU A 296 10.32 -12.84 13.85
N PHE A 297 10.77 -11.59 13.76
CA PHE A 297 11.95 -11.20 13.01
C PHE A 297 13.11 -10.84 13.93
N ARG A 298 14.34 -11.12 13.48
CA ARG A 298 15.53 -10.45 14.00
C ARG A 298 15.79 -9.21 13.16
N THR A 299 16.15 -8.11 13.80
CA THR A 299 16.41 -6.85 13.10
C THR A 299 17.88 -6.67 12.80
N SER A 300 18.21 -5.78 11.86
CA SER A 300 19.57 -5.45 11.50
C SER A 300 20.36 -4.78 12.65
N GLU A 301 19.66 -4.30 13.68
CA GLU A 301 20.28 -3.73 14.89
C GLU A 301 20.50 -4.78 15.99
N GLY A 302 20.04 -6.02 15.77
CA GLY A 302 20.15 -7.09 16.75
C GLY A 302 18.95 -7.20 17.69
N GLY A 303 17.93 -6.39 17.50
CA GLY A 303 16.67 -6.48 18.25
C GLY A 303 15.71 -7.48 17.59
N MET A 304 14.47 -7.44 18.06
CA MET A 304 13.41 -8.33 17.55
C MET A 304 12.15 -7.55 17.23
N SER A 305 11.35 -8.08 16.29
CA SER A 305 10.06 -7.50 15.94
C SER A 305 9.03 -8.59 15.75
N ARG A 306 7.81 -8.34 16.25
CA ARG A 306 6.66 -9.22 16.04
C ARG A 306 5.71 -8.53 15.08
N MET A 307 5.53 -9.11 13.89
CA MET A 307 4.71 -8.49 12.85
C MET A 307 3.58 -9.43 12.44
N ALA A 308 2.34 -8.95 12.54
CA ALA A 308 1.15 -9.76 12.30
C ALA A 308 0.35 -9.21 11.11
N VAL A 309 -0.12 -10.12 10.27
CA VAL A 309 -1.08 -9.80 9.20
C VAL A 309 -2.22 -10.81 9.29
N CYS A 310 -3.46 -10.33 9.37
CA CYS A 310 -4.60 -11.19 9.68
C CYS A 310 -5.81 -10.84 8.83
N TRP A 311 -6.41 -11.88 8.21
CA TRP A 311 -7.60 -11.78 7.37
C TRP A 311 -8.84 -12.43 7.96
N ASP A 312 -8.69 -13.23 9.02
CA ASP A 312 -9.79 -14.08 9.52
C ASP A 312 -10.24 -13.75 10.95
N MET A 313 -10.02 -12.51 11.38
CA MET A 313 -10.47 -12.02 12.69
C MET A 313 -11.50 -10.89 12.48
N PRO A 314 -12.81 -11.20 12.55
CA PRO A 314 -13.84 -10.19 12.23
C PRO A 314 -13.94 -9.04 13.24
N SER A 315 -13.40 -9.21 14.44
CA SER A 315 -13.47 -8.20 15.50
C SER A 315 -12.25 -7.25 15.50
N ALA A 316 -11.25 -7.50 14.66
CA ALA A 316 -10.01 -6.73 14.69
C ALA A 316 -9.73 -6.08 13.34
N HIS A 317 -9.29 -4.83 13.36
CA HIS A 317 -8.94 -4.11 12.12
C HIS A 317 -7.97 -2.97 12.41
N GLY A 318 -7.26 -2.57 11.37
CA GLY A 318 -6.38 -1.39 11.37
C GLY A 318 -4.91 -1.71 11.23
N GLU A 319 -4.15 -0.66 11.11
CA GLU A 319 -2.70 -0.64 11.05
C GLU A 319 -2.20 -0.04 12.36
N LYS A 320 -1.48 -0.79 13.18
CA LYS A 320 -1.03 -0.34 14.50
C LYS A 320 0.35 -0.90 14.80
N GLY A 321 1.05 -0.23 15.72
CA GLY A 321 2.35 -0.73 16.15
C GLY A 321 2.89 -0.03 17.37
N ARG A 322 4.03 -0.51 17.82
CA ARG A 322 4.76 0.01 19.00
C ARG A 322 6.26 -0.19 18.80
N VAL A 323 7.06 0.71 19.34
CA VAL A 323 8.52 0.56 19.34
C VAL A 323 9.08 0.83 20.74
N TYR A 324 10.10 0.09 21.10
CA TYR A 324 10.78 0.20 22.38
C TYR A 324 12.30 0.26 22.13
N GLY A 325 12.88 1.41 22.40
CA GLY A 325 14.30 1.61 22.24
C GLY A 325 15.08 1.27 23.51
N GLU A 326 16.40 1.22 23.40
CA GLU A 326 17.27 1.10 24.57
C GLU A 326 17.29 2.38 25.40
N LYS A 327 16.77 3.47 24.84
CA LYS A 327 16.61 4.77 25.50
C LYS A 327 15.17 5.23 25.39
N ASN A 328 14.80 6.16 26.25
CA ASN A 328 13.53 6.87 26.21
C ASN A 328 13.80 8.32 26.61
N GLU A 329 14.63 8.97 25.81
CA GLU A 329 15.04 10.34 26.09
C GLU A 329 14.03 11.34 25.54
N LYS A 330 13.86 12.45 26.23
CA LYS A 330 13.07 13.59 25.76
C LYS A 330 13.97 14.55 25.03
N GLY A 331 13.51 15.11 23.94
CA GLY A 331 14.22 16.10 23.15
C GLY A 331 13.29 17.13 22.58
N ASN A 332 13.79 18.31 22.33
CA ASN A 332 13.03 19.39 21.70
C ASN A 332 13.15 19.23 20.18
N ILE A 333 12.33 18.31 19.62
CA ILE A 333 12.29 18.05 18.18
C ILE A 333 10.86 18.17 17.66
N ASP A 334 10.72 18.48 16.39
CA ASP A 334 9.42 18.52 15.74
C ASP A 334 9.06 17.11 15.26
N THR A 335 7.99 16.57 15.81
CA THR A 335 7.49 15.24 15.45
C THR A 335 6.24 15.27 14.58
N ARG A 336 5.82 16.51 14.21
CA ARG A 336 4.60 16.68 13.38
C ARG A 336 4.87 16.37 11.92
N UNK A 337 3.93 15.72 11.00
CA UNK A 337 4.00 15.49 9.81
C UNK A 337 4.26 16.66 9.20
N PRO A 338 4.86 16.81 8.14
CA PRO A 338 5.11 18.00 7.33
C PRO A 338 3.80 18.67 6.90
N PRO A 339 3.81 19.98 6.71
CA PRO A 339 2.62 20.65 6.20
C PRO A 339 2.28 20.17 4.78
N LEU A 340 1.01 20.07 4.49
CA LEU A 340 0.53 19.65 3.16
C LEU A 340 0.44 20.85 2.22
N PRO A 341 0.68 20.69 0.92
CA PRO A 341 0.46 21.78 -0.02
C PRO A 341 -1.01 22.19 -0.07
N PRO A 342 -1.30 23.46 -0.40
CA PRO A 342 -2.68 23.88 -0.57
C PRO A 342 -3.45 23.01 -1.57
N GLY A 343 -4.66 22.61 -1.20
CA GLY A 343 -5.51 21.75 -2.02
C GLY A 343 -5.31 20.27 -1.83
N VAL A 344 -4.23 19.85 -1.18
CA VAL A 344 -3.95 18.44 -0.91
C VAL A 344 -4.57 18.04 0.42
N SER A 345 -5.46 17.04 0.38
CA SER A 345 -6.06 16.46 1.58
C SER A 345 -5.11 15.42 2.19
N ALA A 346 -5.08 15.32 3.51
CA ALA A 346 -4.40 14.22 4.18
C ALA A 346 -4.92 12.87 3.69
N GLY A 347 -6.23 12.75 3.53
CA GLY A 347 -6.84 11.55 2.95
C GLY A 347 -6.98 10.40 3.95
N GLY A 348 -7.19 9.19 3.41
CA GLY A 348 -7.41 7.99 4.21
C GLY A 348 -6.16 7.40 4.83
N HIS A 349 -6.32 6.21 5.40
CA HIS A 349 -5.25 5.46 6.09
C HIS A 349 -4.53 6.35 7.11
N GLY A 350 -5.32 6.94 8.03
CA GLY A 350 -4.74 7.76 9.10
C GLY A 350 -4.17 9.09 8.65
N GLY A 351 -4.59 9.60 7.49
CA GLY A 351 -4.12 10.89 6.99
C GLY A 351 -2.82 10.82 6.19
N SER A 352 -2.50 9.65 5.65
CA SER A 352 -1.21 9.43 4.99
C SER A 352 -1.20 9.71 3.48
N HIS A 353 -2.36 9.72 2.83
CA HIS A 353 -2.43 9.75 1.35
C HIS A 353 -1.73 10.98 0.77
N GLY A 354 -2.13 12.16 1.22
CA GLY A 354 -1.55 13.42 0.72
C GLY A 354 -0.08 13.57 1.10
N GLN A 355 0.31 13.06 2.27
CA GLN A 355 1.71 13.07 2.68
C GLN A 355 2.58 12.24 1.73
N LEU A 356 2.09 11.06 1.33
CA LEU A 356 2.84 10.18 0.41
C LEU A 356 3.03 10.82 -0.96
N SER A 357 1.96 11.37 -1.54
CA SER A 357 2.08 12.03 -2.84
C SER A 357 2.98 13.26 -2.76
N SER A 358 2.88 14.05 -1.68
CA SER A 358 3.73 15.23 -1.47
C SER A 358 5.20 14.85 -1.31
N GLU A 359 5.49 13.79 -0.57
CA GLU A 359 6.88 13.31 -0.41
C GLU A 359 7.48 12.86 -1.74
N PHE A 360 6.71 12.12 -2.54
CA PHE A 360 7.19 11.67 -3.87
C PHE A 360 7.49 12.86 -4.78
N VAL A 361 6.57 13.83 -4.82
CA VAL A 361 6.74 15.04 -5.63
C VAL A 361 7.95 15.84 -5.17
N ASP A 362 8.09 16.04 -3.86
CA ASP A 362 9.21 16.80 -3.29
C ASP A 362 10.57 16.11 -3.57
N ALA A 363 10.60 14.77 -3.50
CA ALA A 363 11.81 14.01 -3.80
C ALA A 363 12.26 14.22 -5.25
N ILE A 364 11.30 14.29 -6.20
CA ILE A 364 11.63 14.58 -7.61
C ILE A 364 12.10 16.03 -7.77
N LEU A 365 11.35 16.98 -7.22
CA LEU A 365 11.68 18.41 -7.37
C LEU A 365 13.06 18.77 -6.81
N ARG A 366 13.41 18.15 -5.66
CA ARG A 366 14.71 18.41 -4.99
C ARG A 366 15.83 17.47 -5.44
N ASP A 367 15.51 16.56 -6.35
CA ASP A 367 16.44 15.52 -6.83
C ASP A 367 17.10 14.78 -5.69
N ARG A 368 16.28 14.34 -4.71
CA ARG A 368 16.77 13.57 -3.58
C ARG A 368 16.10 12.19 -3.52
N LYS A 369 16.64 11.34 -2.68
CA LYS A 369 16.06 10.01 -2.41
C LYS A 369 14.71 10.20 -1.69
N PRO A 370 13.65 9.49 -2.11
CA PRO A 370 12.40 9.52 -1.33
C PRO A 370 12.57 8.73 -0.02
N TRP A 371 11.71 9.02 0.95
CA TRP A 371 11.82 8.43 2.28
C TRP A 371 11.56 6.93 2.30
N ILE A 372 10.70 6.44 1.39
CA ILE A 372 10.43 4.99 1.28
C ILE A 372 10.95 4.55 -0.09
N ASP A 373 12.27 4.55 -0.22
CA ASP A 373 12.94 4.20 -1.47
C ASP A 373 12.84 2.70 -1.75
N VAL A 374 13.41 2.27 -2.89
CA VAL A 374 13.32 0.87 -3.31
C VAL A 374 13.94 -0.09 -2.27
N ALA A 375 15.00 0.32 -1.57
CA ALA A 375 15.63 -0.55 -0.57
C ALA A 375 14.67 -0.78 0.61
N GLN A 376 14.12 0.30 1.16
CA GLN A 376 13.13 0.18 2.24
C GLN A 376 11.88 -0.59 1.77
N ALA A 377 11.40 -0.28 0.57
CA ALA A 377 10.24 -0.96 -0.01
C ALA A 377 10.43 -2.48 -0.09
N LEU A 378 11.60 -2.91 -0.56
CA LEU A 378 11.90 -4.32 -0.69
C LEU A 378 12.20 -4.98 0.66
N ASN A 379 12.86 -4.27 1.57
CA ASN A 379 13.08 -4.80 2.92
C ASN A 379 11.74 -5.02 3.64
N MET A 380 10.74 -4.13 3.44
CA MET A 380 9.39 -4.32 3.99
C MET A 380 8.65 -5.48 3.32
N THR A 381 8.79 -5.64 2.00
CA THR A 381 8.00 -6.58 1.21
C THR A 381 8.58 -7.99 1.22
N VAL A 382 9.90 -8.12 0.96
CA VAL A 382 10.57 -9.42 0.84
C VAL A 382 10.57 -10.17 2.16
N SER A 383 10.70 -9.46 3.28
CA SER A 383 10.64 -10.09 4.60
C SER A 383 9.31 -10.81 4.83
N GLY A 384 8.19 -10.27 4.31
CA GLY A 384 6.90 -10.94 4.37
C GLY A 384 6.83 -12.18 3.50
N ILE A 385 7.42 -12.13 2.30
CA ILE A 385 7.46 -13.30 1.41
C ILE A 385 8.21 -14.46 2.10
N VAL A 386 9.36 -14.16 2.69
CA VAL A 386 10.15 -15.17 3.42
C VAL A 386 9.39 -15.65 4.67
N ALA A 387 8.67 -14.75 5.35
CA ALA A 387 7.83 -15.12 6.49
C ALA A 387 6.77 -16.16 6.09
N HIS A 388 6.10 -15.96 4.96
CA HIS A 388 5.13 -16.93 4.48
C HIS A 388 5.80 -18.29 4.19
N TYR A 389 6.99 -18.30 3.59
CA TYR A 389 7.75 -19.54 3.35
C TYR A 389 8.06 -20.24 4.68
N SER A 390 8.47 -19.49 5.70
CA SER A 390 8.68 -20.02 7.05
C SER A 390 7.40 -20.68 7.60
N ALA A 391 6.28 -19.99 7.49
CA ALA A 391 4.98 -20.53 7.99
C ALA A 391 4.58 -21.80 7.24
N MET A 392 4.86 -21.89 5.93
CA MET A 392 4.57 -23.07 5.13
C MET A 392 5.51 -24.25 5.47
N ASN A 393 6.57 -24.00 6.25
CA ASN A 393 7.56 -25.00 6.67
C ASN A 393 7.68 -25.05 8.20
N ASP A 394 6.52 -25.05 8.87
CA ASP A 394 6.40 -25.24 10.33
C ASP A 394 7.25 -24.25 11.15
N GLY A 395 7.37 -23.03 10.67
CA GLY A 395 8.09 -21.98 11.41
C GLY A 395 9.60 -22.04 11.28
N GLU A 396 10.11 -22.68 10.24
CA GLU A 396 11.56 -22.78 10.00
C GLU A 396 12.21 -21.39 10.02
N LEU A 397 13.31 -21.26 10.76
CA LEU A 397 14.08 -20.01 10.81
C LEU A 397 14.80 -19.80 9.48
N LEU A 398 14.41 -18.76 8.75
CA LEU A 398 14.94 -18.48 7.41
C LEU A 398 15.67 -17.14 7.37
N LYS A 399 16.74 -17.09 6.58
CA LYS A 399 17.47 -15.85 6.29
C LYS A 399 16.68 -15.03 5.28
N ILE A 400 16.78 -13.71 5.40
CA ILE A 400 16.07 -12.77 4.54
C ILE A 400 17.07 -12.02 3.66
N PRO A 401 16.86 -11.96 2.34
CA PRO A 401 17.70 -11.12 1.47
C PRO A 401 17.65 -9.65 1.92
N GLN A 402 18.79 -8.97 1.78
CA GLN A 402 18.98 -7.59 2.24
C GLN A 402 19.14 -6.67 1.05
N TYR A 403 18.46 -5.52 1.08
CA TYR A 403 18.54 -4.50 0.04
C TYR A 403 19.11 -3.21 0.64
N LYS A 404 20.12 -2.67 0.00
CA LYS A 404 20.78 -1.46 0.45
C LYS A 404 21.26 -0.64 -0.76
N LEU A 405 20.89 0.64 -0.85
CA LEU A 405 21.34 1.60 -1.85
C LEU A 405 22.62 2.29 -1.43
#